data_e2e0238c3a05a274db07908c5cbe5ba2
#
_entry.id   e2e0238c3a05a274db07908c5cbe5ba2
#
_cell.length_a   1.000
_cell.length_b   1.000
_cell.length_c   1.000
_cell.angle_alpha   90.00
_cell.angle_beta   90.00
_cell.angle_gamma   90.00
#
_symmetry.space_group_name_H-M   'P 1'
#
loop_
_entity.id
_entity.type
_entity.pdbx_description
1 polymer ?
#
loop_
_entity_poly.entity_id
_entity_poly.type
_entity_poly.pdbx_seq_one_letter_code
_entity_poly.pdbx_strand_id
1 'polypeptide(L)'
;MKQSIKVFFLSVMALFAVNFATMAQDAVATEEVATEVVAAVEEAVEVEATEVAVVEETVAEEAIAAEVVEENIDLGETFVNFFESMGLTAIAGDPRYLIMLAIACLLLYLAIVKQFEPLLLLPIAFGMLLTNLPGAGLFHEELFAGGHVHWADMANGAGLLDFLYLGVKLGIYPCLIFIGVGSMTDFGPLLANPKSLLLGAAAQIGIFLAFFGARLLGFDAAEAASIGIIGGADGPTAIFLTSRLAPHLLGPIAVAAYSYMALVPVIQPPIMRALTTKEERMIEMKQVRSVSKKEKIIFPIMVTIIISLLLPDAAALIGCLMLGNLMKECGVVDRLTKTVQNELMNICTIFLGITVGATATAGTFLSWGTLGILAMGICAFAFGSAGGVLLAKFMNLFLKNKINPLIGSAGVSAVPMAARVSQIVGQEANPTNYLLMHAMGPNVAGVIGSAVAAGILLSMLG
;
A
#
# COMPACT_ATOMS: atom_id res chain seq x y z
N MET A 1 9.34 33.40 -10.33
CA MET A 1 8.60 32.16 -10.00
C MET A 1 7.74 32.28 -8.73
N LYS A 2 8.23 32.80 -7.57
CA LYS A 2 7.38 33.03 -6.38
C LYS A 2 6.25 34.05 -6.62
N GLN A 3 6.46 35.09 -7.43
CA GLN A 3 5.45 36.09 -7.81
C GLN A 3 4.39 35.51 -8.77
N SER A 4 4.78 34.73 -9.76
CA SER A 4 3.84 34.10 -10.70
C SER A 4 2.86 33.13 -10.01
N ILE A 5 3.30 32.46 -8.95
CA ILE A 5 2.44 31.58 -8.14
C ILE A 5 1.47 32.40 -7.27
N LYS A 6 1.91 33.54 -6.71
CA LYS A 6 1.02 34.44 -5.97
C LYS A 6 -0.06 35.06 -6.87
N VAL A 7 0.34 35.55 -8.06
CA VAL A 7 -0.61 36.08 -9.05
C VAL A 7 -1.59 35.02 -9.53
N PHE A 8 -1.15 33.80 -9.77
CA PHE A 8 -2.04 32.69 -10.12
C PHE A 8 -3.04 32.35 -8.99
N PHE A 9 -2.57 32.32 -7.72
CA PHE A 9 -3.44 32.07 -6.56
C PHE A 9 -4.46 33.21 -6.35
N LEU A 10 -4.06 34.45 -6.50
CA LEU A 10 -4.94 35.63 -6.43
C LEU A 10 -5.96 35.64 -7.56
N SER A 11 -5.54 35.32 -8.80
CA SER A 11 -6.45 35.21 -9.94
C SER A 11 -7.48 34.08 -9.75
N VAL A 12 -7.09 32.96 -9.18
CA VAL A 12 -7.99 31.84 -8.84
C VAL A 12 -8.94 32.24 -7.70
N MET A 13 -8.45 32.93 -6.67
CA MET A 13 -9.31 33.45 -5.59
C MET A 13 -10.29 34.52 -6.08
N ALA A 14 -9.88 35.42 -6.96
CA ALA A 14 -10.76 36.40 -7.58
C ALA A 14 -11.83 35.72 -8.45
N LEU A 15 -11.49 34.69 -9.20
CA LEU A 15 -12.45 33.88 -9.98
C LEU A 15 -13.47 33.14 -9.09
N PHE A 16 -13.02 32.66 -7.93
CA PHE A 16 -13.89 32.03 -6.92
C PHE A 16 -14.80 33.06 -6.24
N ALA A 17 -14.29 34.25 -5.94
CA ALA A 17 -15.10 35.34 -5.36
C ALA A 17 -16.18 35.85 -6.32
N VAL A 18 -15.86 35.98 -7.62
CA VAL A 18 -16.84 36.35 -8.67
C VAL A 18 -17.89 35.27 -8.85
N ASN A 19 -17.51 33.98 -8.85
CA ASN A 19 -18.50 32.89 -8.90
C ASN A 19 -19.36 32.78 -7.64
N PHE A 20 -18.80 33.10 -6.47
CA PHE A 20 -19.58 33.12 -5.22
C PHE A 20 -20.55 34.30 -5.17
N ALA A 21 -20.16 35.48 -5.70
CA ALA A 21 -21.03 36.66 -5.83
C ALA A 21 -22.20 36.41 -6.82
N THR A 22 -21.95 35.70 -7.92
CA THR A 22 -23.00 35.29 -8.88
C THR A 22 -23.97 34.26 -8.29
N MET A 23 -23.46 33.32 -7.47
CA MET A 23 -24.33 32.39 -6.75
C MET A 23 -25.11 33.02 -5.58
N ALA A 24 -24.61 34.11 -5.01
CA ALA A 24 -25.31 34.87 -3.96
C ALA A 24 -26.40 35.82 -4.52
N GLN A 25 -26.36 36.17 -5.79
CA GLN A 25 -27.45 36.93 -6.45
C GLN A 25 -28.72 36.13 -6.65
N ASP A 26 -28.67 34.83 -6.63
CA ASP A 26 -29.86 33.96 -6.68
C ASP A 26 -30.49 33.69 -5.30
N ALA A 27 -29.88 34.15 -4.21
CA ALA A 27 -30.42 34.06 -2.85
C ALA A 27 -30.58 35.46 -2.26
N VAL A 28 -31.79 35.97 -2.43
CA VAL A 28 -32.38 37.17 -1.79
C VAL A 28 -31.68 37.63 -0.51
N ALA A 29 -30.86 38.73 -0.57
CA ALA A 29 -30.84 39.83 0.41
C ALA A 29 -29.63 40.76 0.21
N THR A 30 -29.95 42.03 0.00
CA THR A 30 -29.23 43.29 0.22
C THR A 30 -28.15 43.69 -0.79
N GLU A 31 -28.54 44.59 -1.67
CA GLU A 31 -27.71 45.41 -2.58
C GLU A 31 -26.60 46.19 -1.87
N GLU A 32 -26.67 46.45 -0.58
CA GLU A 32 -25.69 47.21 0.20
C GLU A 32 -24.35 46.44 0.42
N VAL A 33 -24.41 45.13 0.69
CA VAL A 33 -23.19 44.31 0.94
C VAL A 33 -22.45 44.03 -0.36
N ALA A 34 -23.12 43.90 -1.49
CA ALA A 34 -22.51 43.69 -2.79
C ALA A 34 -21.71 44.94 -3.24
N THR A 35 -22.21 46.14 -2.93
CA THR A 35 -21.53 47.39 -3.31
C THR A 35 -20.28 47.68 -2.48
N GLU A 36 -20.28 47.32 -1.19
CA GLU A 36 -19.12 47.45 -0.31
C GLU A 36 -17.97 46.46 -0.67
N VAL A 37 -18.33 45.22 -1.05
CA VAL A 37 -17.35 44.22 -1.48
C VAL A 37 -16.74 44.58 -2.83
N VAL A 38 -17.51 45.10 -3.78
CA VAL A 38 -16.98 45.56 -5.09
C VAL A 38 -16.04 46.72 -4.92
N ALA A 39 -16.39 47.72 -4.08
CA ALA A 39 -15.54 48.88 -3.80
C ALA A 39 -14.19 48.48 -3.14
N ALA A 40 -14.22 47.52 -2.18
CA ALA A 40 -13.03 47.02 -1.52
C ALA A 40 -12.13 46.20 -2.48
N VAL A 41 -12.71 45.50 -3.45
CA VAL A 41 -11.95 44.77 -4.47
C VAL A 41 -11.34 45.71 -5.51
N GLU A 42 -12.03 46.77 -5.92
CA GLU A 42 -11.49 47.77 -6.83
C GLU A 42 -10.32 48.55 -6.20
N GLU A 43 -10.42 48.96 -4.92
CA GLU A 43 -9.34 49.60 -4.18
C GLU A 43 -8.11 48.67 -4.00
N ALA A 44 -8.31 47.39 -3.75
CA ALA A 44 -7.22 46.39 -3.66
C ALA A 44 -6.52 46.17 -5.01
N VAL A 45 -7.27 46.17 -6.11
CA VAL A 45 -6.73 45.98 -7.47
C VAL A 45 -5.95 47.21 -7.94
N GLU A 46 -6.37 48.42 -7.56
CA GLU A 46 -5.67 49.69 -7.94
C GLU A 46 -4.33 49.83 -7.19
N VAL A 47 -4.27 49.42 -5.91
CA VAL A 47 -3.02 49.43 -5.11
C VAL A 47 -2.03 48.39 -5.66
N GLU A 48 -2.49 47.23 -6.05
CA GLU A 48 -1.63 46.14 -6.58
C GLU A 48 -1.14 46.45 -8.01
N ALA A 49 -1.96 47.13 -8.83
CA ALA A 49 -1.55 47.54 -10.18
C ALA A 49 -0.40 48.58 -10.12
N THR A 50 -0.37 49.40 -9.09
CA THR A 50 0.72 50.39 -8.89
C THR A 50 2.02 49.74 -8.39
N GLU A 51 1.93 48.71 -7.51
CA GLU A 51 3.11 47.95 -7.09
C GLU A 51 3.67 47.06 -8.21
N VAL A 52 2.83 46.49 -9.06
CA VAL A 52 3.25 45.66 -10.21
C VAL A 52 3.96 46.53 -11.26
N ALA A 53 3.48 47.76 -11.53
CA ALA A 53 4.15 48.68 -12.47
C ALA A 53 5.55 49.11 -12.00
N VAL A 54 5.74 49.35 -10.69
CA VAL A 54 7.06 49.68 -10.10
C VAL A 54 8.01 48.48 -10.13
N VAL A 55 7.47 47.25 -9.97
CA VAL A 55 8.28 46.04 -10.05
C VAL A 55 8.66 45.68 -11.48
N GLU A 56 7.79 45.94 -12.47
CA GLU A 56 8.12 45.73 -13.88
C GLU A 56 9.20 46.71 -14.35
N GLU A 57 9.21 47.95 -13.89
CA GLU A 57 10.23 48.94 -14.24
C GLU A 57 11.60 48.57 -13.63
N THR A 58 11.65 48.09 -12.38
CA THR A 58 12.89 47.60 -11.75
C THR A 58 13.40 46.29 -12.34
N VAL A 59 12.52 45.35 -12.71
CA VAL A 59 12.90 44.09 -13.38
C VAL A 59 13.38 44.35 -14.82
N ALA A 60 12.82 45.36 -15.49
CA ALA A 60 13.29 45.75 -16.82
C ALA A 60 14.68 46.42 -16.77
N GLU A 61 14.98 47.24 -15.75
CA GLU A 61 16.31 47.81 -15.56
C GLU A 61 17.36 46.76 -15.14
N GLU A 62 17.02 45.77 -14.29
CA GLU A 62 17.90 44.63 -13.95
C GLU A 62 18.09 43.67 -15.15
N ALA A 63 17.08 43.51 -16.01
CA ALA A 63 17.19 42.66 -17.21
C ALA A 63 18.02 43.29 -18.32
N ILE A 64 18.09 44.63 -18.37
CA ILE A 64 18.96 45.38 -19.33
C ILE A 64 20.41 45.42 -18.78
N ALA A 65 20.63 45.34 -17.46
CA ALA A 65 21.92 45.21 -16.82
C ALA A 65 22.47 43.77 -16.78
N ALA A 66 21.66 42.79 -17.08
CA ALA A 66 22.13 41.43 -17.36
C ALA A 66 22.82 41.44 -18.73
N GLU A 67 24.11 41.80 -18.69
CA GLU A 67 25.08 41.63 -19.77
C GLU A 67 24.79 40.28 -20.46
N VAL A 68 24.58 40.30 -21.77
CA VAL A 68 24.57 39.11 -22.60
C VAL A 68 25.98 38.53 -22.48
N VAL A 69 26.17 37.68 -21.49
CA VAL A 69 27.29 36.76 -21.50
C VAL A 69 27.02 35.84 -22.68
N GLU A 70 27.64 36.17 -23.83
CA GLU A 70 27.83 35.17 -24.88
C GLU A 70 28.63 34.02 -24.21
N GLU A 71 27.92 33.10 -23.61
CA GLU A 71 28.47 31.79 -23.26
C GLU A 71 28.92 31.19 -24.60
N ASN A 72 30.22 31.34 -24.88
CA ASN A 72 30.85 30.56 -25.93
C ASN A 72 30.67 29.10 -25.58
N ILE A 73 29.53 28.51 -26.08
CA ILE A 73 29.27 27.09 -25.92
C ILE A 73 30.38 26.37 -26.68
N ASP A 74 31.40 25.91 -25.94
CA ASP A 74 32.36 24.98 -26.52
C ASP A 74 31.61 23.67 -26.84
N LEU A 75 31.28 23.53 -28.14
CA LEU A 75 30.61 22.37 -28.64
C LEU A 75 31.36 21.07 -28.29
N GLY A 76 32.70 21.12 -28.19
CA GLY A 76 33.52 19.97 -27.80
C GLY A 76 33.27 19.59 -26.32
N GLU A 77 33.28 20.57 -25.43
CA GLU A 77 33.00 20.36 -24.01
C GLU A 77 31.52 19.94 -23.76
N THR A 78 30.60 20.54 -24.52
CA THR A 78 29.17 20.19 -24.47
C THR A 78 28.94 18.73 -24.93
N PHE A 79 29.61 18.28 -25.98
CA PHE A 79 29.55 16.87 -26.43
C PHE A 79 30.17 15.93 -25.40
N VAL A 80 31.30 16.25 -24.81
CA VAL A 80 31.92 15.44 -23.75
C VAL A 80 30.98 15.31 -22.56
N ASN A 81 30.45 16.42 -22.08
CA ASN A 81 29.48 16.47 -20.96
C ASN A 81 28.21 15.66 -21.27
N PHE A 82 27.73 15.72 -22.53
CA PHE A 82 26.59 14.90 -22.97
C PHE A 82 26.92 13.40 -22.92
N PHE A 83 28.07 12.96 -23.38
CA PHE A 83 28.48 11.56 -23.28
C PHE A 83 28.74 11.13 -21.84
N GLU A 84 29.33 11.99 -21.00
CA GLU A 84 29.52 11.72 -19.57
C GLU A 84 28.20 11.64 -18.79
N SER A 85 27.19 12.44 -19.18
CA SER A 85 25.86 12.39 -18.58
C SER A 85 25.01 11.20 -19.02
N MET A 86 25.45 10.41 -20.02
CA MET A 86 24.75 9.20 -20.44
C MET A 86 24.74 8.16 -19.33
N GLY A 87 23.59 7.57 -19.05
CA GLY A 87 23.46 6.46 -18.07
C GLY A 87 24.35 5.24 -18.38
N LEU A 88 24.81 5.09 -19.64
CA LEU A 88 25.74 4.04 -20.03
C LEU A 88 27.12 4.16 -19.36
N THR A 89 27.61 5.38 -19.19
CA THR A 89 28.88 5.65 -18.49
C THR A 89 28.80 5.33 -17.01
N ALA A 90 27.65 5.64 -16.38
CA ALA A 90 27.38 5.30 -14.99
C ALA A 90 27.28 3.77 -14.78
N ILE A 91 26.69 3.02 -15.72
CA ILE A 91 26.65 1.55 -15.69
C ILE A 91 28.06 0.95 -15.79
N ALA A 92 28.94 1.53 -16.61
CA ALA A 92 30.32 1.11 -16.70
C ALA A 92 31.11 1.33 -15.41
N GLY A 93 30.75 2.38 -14.64
CA GLY A 93 31.36 2.71 -13.35
C GLY A 93 30.87 1.83 -12.18
N ASP A 94 29.61 1.41 -12.19
CA ASP A 94 29.01 0.58 -11.13
C ASP A 94 28.16 -0.56 -11.72
N PRO A 95 28.68 -1.80 -11.72
CA PRO A 95 27.98 -2.96 -12.27
C PRO A 95 26.73 -3.37 -11.49
N ARG A 96 26.49 -2.82 -10.29
CA ARG A 96 25.29 -3.11 -9.48
C ARG A 96 24.01 -2.64 -10.20
N TYR A 97 24.08 -1.57 -10.99
CA TYR A 97 22.94 -1.14 -11.83
C TYR A 97 22.52 -2.22 -12.82
N LEU A 98 23.48 -2.88 -13.47
CA LEU A 98 23.19 -3.97 -14.42
C LEU A 98 22.52 -5.17 -13.71
N ILE A 99 22.97 -5.49 -12.50
CA ILE A 99 22.37 -6.56 -11.68
C ILE A 99 20.91 -6.20 -11.35
N MET A 100 20.64 -4.96 -10.93
CA MET A 100 19.29 -4.50 -10.60
C MET A 100 18.38 -4.50 -11.82
N LEU A 101 18.86 -4.08 -12.99
CA LEU A 101 18.11 -4.16 -14.24
C LEU A 101 17.79 -5.61 -14.62
N ALA A 102 18.74 -6.54 -14.43
CA ALA A 102 18.50 -7.96 -14.65
C ALA A 102 17.45 -8.53 -13.68
N ILE A 103 17.49 -8.14 -12.40
CA ILE A 103 16.49 -8.53 -11.39
C ILE A 103 15.12 -7.95 -11.78
N ALA A 104 15.03 -6.68 -12.16
CA ALA A 104 13.79 -6.05 -12.59
C ALA A 104 13.19 -6.78 -13.81
N CYS A 105 14.01 -7.10 -14.81
CA CYS A 105 13.59 -7.89 -15.97
C CYS A 105 13.14 -9.30 -15.60
N LEU A 106 13.79 -9.95 -14.63
CA LEU A 106 13.36 -11.25 -14.12
C LEU A 106 11.99 -11.15 -13.43
N LEU A 107 11.76 -10.14 -12.60
CA LEU A 107 10.46 -9.91 -11.96
C LEU A 107 9.36 -9.60 -12.98
N LEU A 108 9.67 -8.82 -14.03
CA LEU A 108 8.75 -8.59 -15.15
C LEU A 108 8.41 -9.91 -15.88
N TYR A 109 9.41 -10.76 -16.12
CA TYR A 109 9.17 -12.09 -16.69
C TYR A 109 8.25 -12.94 -15.82
N LEU A 110 8.47 -12.94 -14.49
CA LEU A 110 7.61 -13.67 -13.54
C LEU A 110 6.19 -13.13 -13.55
N ALA A 111 6.01 -11.82 -13.61
CA ALA A 111 4.69 -11.18 -13.66
C ALA A 111 3.95 -11.49 -14.98
N ILE A 112 4.64 -11.32 -16.12
CA ILE A 112 4.01 -11.41 -17.45
C ILE A 112 3.82 -12.86 -17.91
N VAL A 113 4.89 -13.67 -17.83
CA VAL A 113 4.90 -15.03 -18.39
C VAL A 113 4.40 -16.06 -17.39
N LYS A 114 4.83 -15.95 -16.13
CA LYS A 114 4.41 -16.87 -15.06
C LYS A 114 3.13 -16.45 -14.37
N GLN A 115 2.67 -15.21 -14.62
CA GLN A 115 1.46 -14.62 -14.04
C GLN A 115 1.45 -14.64 -12.49
N PHE A 116 2.61 -14.41 -11.91
CA PHE A 116 2.77 -14.29 -10.46
C PHE A 116 2.30 -12.91 -10.01
N GLU A 117 1.09 -12.84 -9.45
CA GLU A 117 0.45 -11.62 -8.96
C GLU A 117 0.65 -10.40 -9.90
N PRO A 118 0.24 -10.50 -11.19
CA PRO A 118 0.66 -9.55 -12.23
C PRO A 118 0.20 -8.12 -11.97
N LEU A 119 -0.92 -7.94 -11.25
CA LEU A 119 -1.48 -6.61 -10.97
C LEU A 119 -0.54 -5.75 -10.09
N LEU A 120 0.25 -6.38 -9.23
CA LEU A 120 1.16 -5.70 -8.31
C LEU A 120 2.62 -5.88 -8.71
N LEU A 121 3.04 -7.10 -9.05
CA LEU A 121 4.43 -7.38 -9.35
C LEU A 121 4.91 -6.65 -10.60
N LEU A 122 4.05 -6.46 -11.61
CA LEU A 122 4.41 -5.75 -12.84
C LEU A 122 4.76 -4.27 -12.58
N PRO A 123 3.90 -3.45 -11.94
CA PRO A 123 4.26 -2.07 -11.64
C PRO A 123 5.43 -1.95 -10.65
N ILE A 124 5.59 -2.86 -9.68
CA ILE A 124 6.75 -2.89 -8.77
C ILE A 124 8.03 -3.13 -9.57
N ALA A 125 8.07 -4.16 -10.42
CA ALA A 125 9.24 -4.48 -11.22
C ALA A 125 9.59 -3.36 -12.20
N PHE A 126 8.58 -2.68 -12.75
CA PHE A 126 8.79 -1.54 -13.65
C PHE A 126 9.29 -0.31 -12.88
N GLY A 127 8.79 -0.02 -11.69
CA GLY A 127 9.31 1.00 -10.80
C GLY A 127 10.78 0.77 -10.42
N MET A 128 11.13 -0.48 -10.07
CA MET A 128 12.52 -0.89 -9.84
C MET A 128 13.39 -0.69 -11.07
N LEU A 129 12.89 -0.99 -12.27
CA LEU A 129 13.60 -0.74 -13.52
C LEU A 129 13.88 0.76 -13.69
N LEU A 130 12.87 1.60 -13.54
CA LEU A 130 12.98 3.05 -13.73
C LEU A 130 13.99 3.70 -12.78
N THR A 131 13.96 3.35 -11.50
CA THR A 131 14.84 3.98 -10.49
C THR A 131 16.29 3.51 -10.61
N ASN A 132 16.54 2.34 -11.20
CA ASN A 132 17.88 1.81 -11.43
C ASN A 132 18.44 2.15 -12.83
N LEU A 133 17.77 3.05 -13.58
CA LEU A 133 18.33 3.68 -14.78
C LEU A 133 19.15 4.89 -14.33
N PRO A 134 20.50 4.87 -14.45
CA PRO A 134 21.33 5.96 -13.99
C PRO A 134 21.02 7.27 -14.73
N GLY A 135 21.05 8.39 -14.02
CA GLY A 135 20.81 9.72 -14.59
C GLY A 135 19.33 10.05 -14.84
N ALA A 136 18.41 9.16 -14.55
CA ALA A 136 16.98 9.41 -14.80
C ALA A 136 16.34 10.43 -13.83
N GLY A 137 16.90 10.63 -12.61
CA GLY A 137 16.42 11.62 -11.64
C GLY A 137 14.93 11.48 -11.27
N LEU A 138 14.41 10.25 -11.22
CA LEU A 138 12.99 10.00 -11.00
C LEU A 138 12.64 9.82 -9.53
N PHE A 139 13.59 9.29 -8.74
CA PHE A 139 13.43 9.01 -7.30
C PHE A 139 14.71 9.33 -6.54
N HIS A 140 14.57 10.06 -5.43
CA HIS A 140 15.65 10.54 -4.60
C HIS A 140 15.39 10.12 -3.14
N GLU A 141 16.10 9.11 -2.68
CA GLU A 141 15.93 8.52 -1.33
C GLU A 141 16.22 9.55 -0.23
N GLU A 142 17.16 10.47 -0.45
CA GLU A 142 17.56 11.53 0.46
C GLU A 142 16.42 12.46 0.84
N LEU A 143 15.42 12.66 -0.05
CA LEU A 143 14.24 13.49 0.24
C LEU A 143 13.34 12.92 1.34
N PHE A 144 13.53 11.66 1.68
CA PHE A 144 12.75 10.92 2.68
C PHE A 144 13.61 10.39 3.82
N ALA A 145 14.89 10.79 3.87
CA ALA A 145 15.83 10.35 4.88
C ALA A 145 15.42 10.79 6.30
N GLY A 146 15.86 10.04 7.32
CA GLY A 146 15.53 10.33 8.72
C GLY A 146 14.04 10.16 9.09
N GLY A 147 13.24 9.54 8.23
CA GLY A 147 11.81 9.32 8.47
C GLY A 147 10.91 10.53 8.15
N HIS A 148 11.48 11.67 7.77
CA HIS A 148 10.77 12.91 7.46
C HIS A 148 10.72 13.15 5.94
N VAL A 149 9.83 14.06 5.52
CA VAL A 149 9.78 14.56 4.14
C VAL A 149 10.48 15.92 4.13
N HIS A 150 11.53 16.06 3.32
CA HIS A 150 12.29 17.29 3.16
C HIS A 150 11.58 18.22 2.16
N TRP A 151 10.51 18.90 2.63
CA TRP A 151 9.62 19.70 1.77
C TRP A 151 10.32 20.83 1.00
N ALA A 152 11.36 21.43 1.58
CA ALA A 152 12.10 22.50 0.92
C ALA A 152 12.88 21.96 -0.29
N ASP A 153 13.48 20.79 -0.16
CA ASP A 153 14.28 20.16 -1.20
C ASP A 153 13.37 19.52 -2.28
N MET A 154 12.21 19.00 -1.87
CA MET A 154 11.21 18.53 -2.82
C MET A 154 10.71 19.59 -3.79
N ALA A 155 10.63 20.86 -3.36
CA ALA A 155 10.19 21.95 -4.22
C ALA A 155 11.23 22.31 -5.31
N ASN A 156 12.50 21.94 -5.12
CA ASN A 156 13.61 22.40 -5.98
C ASN A 156 14.24 21.30 -6.84
N GLY A 157 13.95 20.01 -6.60
CA GLY A 157 14.64 18.95 -7.32
C GLY A 157 13.97 17.57 -7.31
N ALA A 158 12.72 17.46 -6.84
CA ALA A 158 12.04 16.18 -6.82
C ALA A 158 11.63 15.67 -8.21
N GLY A 159 11.80 14.39 -8.43
CA GLY A 159 11.35 13.68 -9.61
C GLY A 159 9.87 13.25 -9.53
N LEU A 160 9.37 12.67 -10.62
CA LEU A 160 7.98 12.20 -10.70
C LEU A 160 7.64 11.18 -9.59
N LEU A 161 8.55 10.23 -9.35
CA LEU A 161 8.31 9.14 -8.40
C LEU A 161 8.40 9.62 -6.95
N ASP A 162 9.13 10.71 -6.67
CA ASP A 162 9.17 11.33 -5.34
C ASP A 162 7.79 11.86 -4.93
N PHE A 163 7.11 12.58 -5.83
CA PHE A 163 5.76 13.08 -5.55
C PHE A 163 4.74 11.94 -5.39
N LEU A 164 4.80 10.94 -6.23
CA LEU A 164 3.92 9.78 -6.11
C LEU A 164 4.21 8.98 -4.83
N TYR A 165 5.48 8.90 -4.42
CA TYR A 165 5.88 8.17 -3.21
C TYR A 165 5.31 8.79 -1.92
N LEU A 166 4.93 10.06 -1.90
CA LEU A 166 4.23 10.66 -0.77
C LEU A 166 2.97 9.87 -0.39
N GLY A 167 2.25 9.32 -1.36
CA GLY A 167 1.07 8.51 -1.09
C GLY A 167 1.39 7.20 -0.35
N VAL A 168 2.60 6.66 -0.51
CA VAL A 168 3.11 5.52 0.27
C VAL A 168 3.59 5.99 1.64
N LYS A 169 4.46 7.01 1.67
CA LYS A 169 5.08 7.54 2.88
C LYS A 169 4.05 8.00 3.91
N LEU A 170 2.97 8.64 3.45
CA LEU A 170 1.87 9.12 4.29
C LEU A 170 0.80 8.04 4.55
N GLY A 171 0.95 6.83 3.99
CA GLY A 171 0.02 5.72 4.19
C GLY A 171 -1.31 5.86 3.42
N ILE A 172 -1.39 6.75 2.43
CA ILE A 172 -2.62 7.03 1.68
C ILE A 172 -3.01 5.83 0.82
N TYR A 173 -2.10 5.34 -0.05
CA TYR A 173 -2.43 4.23 -0.97
C TYR A 173 -2.78 2.94 -0.25
N PRO A 174 -2.05 2.48 0.79
CA PRO A 174 -2.46 1.31 1.54
C PRO A 174 -3.87 1.41 2.12
N CYS A 175 -4.23 2.56 2.71
CA CYS A 175 -5.57 2.78 3.25
C CYS A 175 -6.65 2.77 2.16
N LEU A 176 -6.42 3.41 1.01
CA LEU A 176 -7.35 3.40 -0.11
C LEU A 176 -7.54 2.00 -0.70
N ILE A 177 -6.45 1.21 -0.81
CA ILE A 177 -6.52 -0.20 -1.21
C ILE A 177 -7.36 -1.00 -0.23
N PHE A 178 -7.28 -0.73 1.08
CA PHE A 178 -8.12 -1.39 2.08
C PHE A 178 -9.61 -1.11 1.90
N ILE A 179 -10.02 0.08 1.40
CA ILE A 179 -11.43 0.32 1.01
C ILE A 179 -11.81 -0.63 -0.12
N GLY A 180 -10.95 -0.79 -1.13
CA GLY A 180 -11.15 -1.74 -2.23
C GLY A 180 -11.29 -3.19 -1.74
N VAL A 181 -10.34 -3.64 -0.93
CA VAL A 181 -10.34 -4.99 -0.33
C VAL A 181 -11.62 -5.22 0.47
N GLY A 182 -12.03 -4.25 1.32
CA GLY A 182 -13.26 -4.34 2.10
C GLY A 182 -14.51 -4.48 1.23
N SER A 183 -14.58 -3.71 0.14
CA SER A 183 -15.71 -3.75 -0.79
C SER A 183 -15.80 -5.05 -1.60
N MET A 184 -14.69 -5.75 -1.81
CA MET A 184 -14.64 -7.05 -2.48
C MET A 184 -14.86 -8.21 -1.51
N THR A 185 -14.52 -8.03 -0.24
CA THR A 185 -14.56 -9.07 0.79
C THR A 185 -16.01 -9.38 1.22
N ASP A 186 -16.32 -10.69 1.39
CA ASP A 186 -17.56 -11.14 1.99
C ASP A 186 -17.28 -11.65 3.42
N PHE A 187 -17.74 -10.90 4.42
CA PHE A 187 -17.64 -11.29 5.83
C PHE A 187 -18.76 -12.25 6.28
N GLY A 188 -19.69 -12.63 5.39
CA GLY A 188 -20.75 -13.59 5.67
C GLY A 188 -20.27 -14.90 6.28
N PRO A 189 -19.27 -15.59 5.71
CA PRO A 189 -18.71 -16.81 6.28
C PRO A 189 -18.15 -16.65 7.70
N LEU A 190 -17.53 -15.51 8.00
CA LEU A 190 -17.04 -15.19 9.33
C LEU A 190 -18.19 -14.97 10.33
N LEU A 191 -19.21 -14.21 9.93
CA LEU A 191 -20.41 -13.96 10.74
C LEU A 191 -21.21 -15.24 10.97
N ALA A 192 -21.26 -16.12 9.99
CA ALA A 192 -21.94 -17.41 10.10
C ALA A 192 -21.24 -18.35 11.09
N ASN A 193 -19.91 -18.28 11.19
CA ASN A 193 -19.10 -19.07 12.14
C ASN A 193 -18.04 -18.22 12.82
N PRO A 194 -18.37 -17.48 13.91
CA PRO A 194 -17.44 -16.59 14.60
C PRO A 194 -16.18 -17.29 15.17
N LYS A 195 -16.21 -18.63 15.33
CA LYS A 195 -15.03 -19.40 15.76
C LYS A 195 -13.87 -19.31 14.77
N SER A 196 -14.16 -18.98 13.50
CA SER A 196 -13.15 -18.75 12.48
C SER A 196 -12.25 -17.54 12.77
N LEU A 197 -12.68 -16.59 13.63
CA LEU A 197 -11.82 -15.52 14.15
C LEU A 197 -10.58 -16.07 14.85
N LEU A 198 -10.74 -17.14 15.64
CA LEU A 198 -9.63 -17.77 16.35
C LEU A 198 -8.60 -18.37 15.37
N LEU A 199 -9.06 -18.94 14.26
CA LEU A 199 -8.17 -19.50 13.24
C LEU A 199 -7.41 -18.40 12.49
N GLY A 200 -8.06 -17.29 12.18
CA GLY A 200 -7.40 -16.11 11.64
C GLY A 200 -6.36 -15.53 12.61
N ALA A 201 -6.72 -15.41 13.89
CA ALA A 201 -5.80 -14.95 14.93
C ALA A 201 -4.59 -15.88 15.10
N ALA A 202 -4.79 -17.20 15.03
CA ALA A 202 -3.70 -18.18 15.13
C ALA A 202 -2.69 -18.08 13.98
N ALA A 203 -3.15 -17.73 12.79
CA ALA A 203 -2.25 -17.53 11.65
C ALA A 203 -1.32 -16.32 11.86
N GLN A 204 -1.71 -15.34 12.70
CA GLN A 204 -0.82 -14.20 13.04
C GLN A 204 0.38 -14.60 13.90
N ILE A 205 0.42 -15.82 14.45
CA ILE A 205 1.63 -16.37 15.09
C ILE A 205 2.83 -16.30 14.14
N GLY A 206 2.62 -16.44 12.83
CA GLY A 206 3.65 -16.28 11.81
C GLY A 206 4.34 -14.91 11.87
N ILE A 207 3.58 -13.82 12.11
CA ILE A 207 4.11 -12.46 12.26
C ILE A 207 5.06 -12.38 13.46
N PHE A 208 4.60 -12.83 14.62
CA PHE A 208 5.38 -12.71 15.85
C PHE A 208 6.60 -13.65 15.87
N LEU A 209 6.48 -14.86 15.32
CA LEU A 209 7.64 -15.77 15.19
C LEU A 209 8.69 -15.20 14.24
N ALA A 210 8.27 -14.60 13.14
CA ALA A 210 9.20 -13.94 12.23
C ALA A 210 9.83 -12.68 12.85
N PHE A 211 9.08 -11.91 13.62
CA PHE A 211 9.62 -10.80 14.40
C PHE A 211 10.74 -11.26 15.33
N PHE A 212 10.52 -12.30 16.13
CA PHE A 212 11.55 -12.86 17.00
C PHE A 212 12.72 -13.43 16.21
N GLY A 213 12.47 -14.12 15.10
CA GLY A 213 13.52 -14.64 14.23
C GLY A 213 14.38 -13.54 13.62
N ALA A 214 13.80 -12.44 13.16
CA ALA A 214 14.52 -11.29 12.65
C ALA A 214 15.36 -10.61 13.76
N ARG A 215 14.83 -10.51 14.97
CA ARG A 215 15.61 -10.03 16.15
C ARG A 215 16.82 -10.92 16.43
N LEU A 216 16.69 -12.22 16.31
CA LEU A 216 17.83 -13.17 16.49
C LEU A 216 18.87 -13.04 15.36
N LEU A 217 18.46 -12.63 14.16
CA LEU A 217 19.38 -12.36 13.04
C LEU A 217 20.09 -11.00 13.16
N GLY A 218 19.77 -10.19 14.18
CA GLY A 218 20.43 -8.92 14.45
C GLY A 218 19.73 -7.68 13.91
N PHE A 219 18.57 -7.82 13.28
CA PHE A 219 17.75 -6.67 12.88
C PHE A 219 17.27 -5.89 14.12
N ASP A 220 17.11 -4.57 13.99
CA ASP A 220 16.52 -3.78 15.06
C ASP A 220 15.02 -4.09 15.29
N ALA A 221 14.37 -3.48 16.28
CA ALA A 221 12.99 -3.80 16.60
C ALA A 221 12.01 -3.33 15.52
N ALA A 222 12.24 -2.17 14.91
CA ALA A 222 11.41 -1.60 13.86
C ALA A 222 11.57 -2.39 12.54
N GLU A 223 12.81 -2.75 12.19
CA GLU A 223 13.12 -3.63 11.05
C GLU A 223 12.50 -5.02 11.24
N ALA A 224 12.66 -5.60 12.42
CA ALA A 224 12.09 -6.92 12.74
C ALA A 224 10.56 -6.93 12.68
N ALA A 225 9.88 -5.85 13.11
CA ALA A 225 8.45 -5.70 12.97
C ALA A 225 8.02 -5.64 11.51
N SER A 226 8.77 -4.89 10.70
CA SER A 226 8.56 -4.76 9.26
C SER A 226 8.81 -6.07 8.49
N ILE A 227 9.75 -6.89 8.94
CA ILE A 227 9.98 -8.25 8.42
C ILE A 227 8.87 -9.19 8.89
N GLY A 228 8.51 -9.11 10.18
CA GLY A 228 7.51 -9.98 10.79
C GLY A 228 6.14 -9.89 10.11
N ILE A 229 5.70 -8.66 9.78
CA ILE A 229 4.37 -8.44 9.20
C ILE A 229 4.14 -9.18 7.87
N ILE A 230 5.22 -9.53 7.14
CA ILE A 230 5.15 -10.36 5.93
C ILE A 230 4.39 -11.67 6.20
N GLY A 231 4.52 -12.21 7.42
CA GLY A 231 3.85 -13.44 7.84
C GLY A 231 2.33 -13.38 7.86
N GLY A 232 1.76 -12.17 7.88
CA GLY A 232 0.32 -11.96 7.71
C GLY A 232 -0.17 -12.20 6.29
N ALA A 233 0.74 -12.22 5.32
CA ALA A 233 0.46 -12.33 3.88
C ALA A 233 -0.51 -11.25 3.38
N ASP A 234 -0.31 -10.02 3.83
CA ASP A 234 -1.10 -8.84 3.50
C ASP A 234 -0.17 -7.72 3.02
N GLY A 235 -0.06 -7.59 1.70
CA GLY A 235 0.85 -6.64 1.06
C GLY A 235 0.63 -5.19 1.48
N PRO A 236 -0.59 -4.64 1.38
CA PRO A 236 -0.89 -3.28 1.81
C PRO A 236 -0.58 -3.01 3.29
N THR A 237 -0.87 -3.96 4.18
CA THR A 237 -0.50 -3.86 5.60
C THR A 237 1.00 -3.86 5.81
N ALA A 238 1.74 -4.70 5.07
CA ALA A 238 3.19 -4.74 5.13
C ALA A 238 3.81 -3.40 4.69
N ILE A 239 3.31 -2.81 3.62
CA ILE A 239 3.75 -1.49 3.15
C ILE A 239 3.41 -0.40 4.18
N PHE A 240 2.18 -0.40 4.70
CA PHE A 240 1.73 0.59 5.69
C PHE A 240 2.60 0.58 6.96
N LEU A 241 2.92 -0.58 7.47
CA LEU A 241 3.78 -0.72 8.65
C LEU A 241 5.22 -0.32 8.35
N THR A 242 5.80 -0.87 7.28
CA THR A 242 7.20 -0.65 6.91
C THR A 242 7.49 0.79 6.54
N SER A 243 6.59 1.48 5.84
CA SER A 243 6.76 2.89 5.50
C SER A 243 6.87 3.81 6.71
N ARG A 244 6.40 3.37 7.87
CA ARG A 244 6.47 4.10 9.15
C ARG A 244 7.64 3.67 10.02
N LEU A 245 7.86 2.35 10.16
CA LEU A 245 8.87 1.81 11.08
C LEU A 245 10.27 1.68 10.46
N ALA A 246 10.36 1.21 9.21
CA ALA A 246 11.64 0.95 8.53
C ALA A 246 11.56 1.29 7.04
N PRO A 247 11.42 2.58 6.67
CA PRO A 247 11.23 3.00 5.27
C PRO A 247 12.33 2.50 4.31
N HIS A 248 13.56 2.38 4.78
CA HIS A 248 14.70 1.88 4.01
C HIS A 248 14.59 0.40 3.61
N LEU A 249 13.75 -0.38 4.29
CA LEU A 249 13.47 -1.78 3.94
C LEU A 249 12.22 -1.95 3.06
N LEU A 250 11.56 -0.86 2.67
CA LEU A 250 10.26 -0.92 1.99
C LEU A 250 10.32 -1.69 0.68
N GLY A 251 11.33 -1.44 -0.16
CA GLY A 251 11.53 -2.14 -1.43
C GLY A 251 11.70 -3.65 -1.24
N PRO A 252 12.70 -4.11 -0.47
CA PRO A 252 12.89 -5.54 -0.19
C PRO A 252 11.66 -6.22 0.42
N ILE A 253 10.98 -5.58 1.39
CA ILE A 253 9.80 -6.13 2.06
C ILE A 253 8.61 -6.24 1.11
N ALA A 254 8.39 -5.24 0.27
CA ALA A 254 7.30 -5.29 -0.69
C ALA A 254 7.50 -6.37 -1.74
N VAL A 255 8.72 -6.48 -2.32
CA VAL A 255 9.05 -7.55 -3.26
C VAL A 255 8.86 -8.92 -2.60
N ALA A 256 9.31 -9.09 -1.34
CA ALA A 256 9.11 -10.30 -0.58
C ALA A 256 7.63 -10.61 -0.38
N ALA A 257 6.84 -9.67 0.17
CA ALA A 257 5.45 -9.86 0.52
C ALA A 257 4.61 -10.26 -0.71
N TYR A 258 4.75 -9.55 -1.83
CA TYR A 258 3.98 -9.85 -3.03
C TYR A 258 4.46 -11.11 -3.76
N SER A 259 5.77 -11.38 -3.77
CA SER A 259 6.28 -12.64 -4.31
C SER A 259 5.76 -13.85 -3.54
N TYR A 260 5.68 -13.76 -2.21
CA TYR A 260 5.17 -14.88 -1.39
C TYR A 260 3.67 -15.04 -1.48
N MET A 261 2.90 -13.97 -1.65
CA MET A 261 1.48 -14.09 -1.96
C MET A 261 1.25 -14.92 -3.23
N ALA A 262 2.06 -14.69 -4.27
CA ALA A 262 2.01 -15.50 -5.49
C ALA A 262 2.41 -16.97 -5.28
N LEU A 263 3.27 -17.25 -4.30
CA LEU A 263 3.74 -18.60 -3.97
C LEU A 263 2.86 -19.36 -2.98
N VAL A 264 1.75 -18.78 -2.51
CA VAL A 264 0.76 -19.42 -1.62
C VAL A 264 0.39 -20.85 -2.10
N PRO A 265 0.03 -21.07 -3.40
CA PRO A 265 -0.33 -22.39 -3.90
C PRO A 265 0.82 -23.40 -3.88
N VAL A 266 2.06 -22.95 -3.75
CA VAL A 266 3.26 -23.81 -3.70
C VAL A 266 3.67 -24.09 -2.26
N ILE A 267 3.63 -23.08 -1.38
CA ILE A 267 4.13 -23.15 -0.01
C ILE A 267 3.14 -23.84 0.93
N GLN A 268 1.84 -23.54 0.82
CA GLN A 268 0.83 -24.06 1.75
C GLN A 268 0.57 -25.57 1.65
N PRO A 269 0.39 -26.17 0.45
CA PRO A 269 0.01 -27.59 0.36
C PRO A 269 0.97 -28.57 1.04
N PRO A 270 2.32 -28.43 0.92
CA PRO A 270 3.25 -29.28 1.66
C PRO A 270 3.06 -29.20 3.17
N ILE A 271 2.89 -27.98 3.70
CA ILE A 271 2.70 -27.74 5.14
C ILE A 271 1.38 -28.38 5.62
N MET A 272 0.30 -28.16 4.88
CA MET A 272 -1.01 -28.71 5.18
C MET A 272 -0.98 -30.25 5.19
N ARG A 273 -0.34 -30.87 4.19
CA ARG A 273 -0.21 -32.32 4.10
C ARG A 273 0.68 -32.91 5.20
N ALA A 274 1.76 -32.21 5.58
CA ALA A 274 2.66 -32.62 6.65
C ALA A 274 1.99 -32.58 8.04
N LEU A 275 1.12 -31.60 8.28
CA LEU A 275 0.48 -31.38 9.58
C LEU A 275 -0.87 -32.08 9.74
N THR A 276 -1.45 -32.65 8.68
CA THR A 276 -2.77 -33.29 8.74
C THR A 276 -2.73 -34.73 8.24
N THR A 277 -3.49 -35.61 8.88
CA THR A 277 -3.71 -36.97 8.38
C THR A 277 -4.72 -36.99 7.23
N LYS A 278 -4.74 -38.07 6.46
CA LYS A 278 -5.74 -38.27 5.38
C LYS A 278 -7.17 -38.19 5.91
N GLU A 279 -7.40 -38.81 7.08
CA GLU A 279 -8.70 -38.82 7.76
C GLU A 279 -9.16 -37.43 8.17
N GLU A 280 -8.25 -36.61 8.71
CA GLU A 280 -8.54 -35.23 9.07
C GLU A 280 -8.89 -34.37 7.85
N ARG A 281 -8.23 -34.58 6.71
CA ARG A 281 -8.53 -33.89 5.44
C ARG A 281 -9.88 -34.28 4.83
N MET A 282 -10.36 -35.47 5.14
CA MET A 282 -11.66 -35.98 4.68
C MET A 282 -12.85 -35.50 5.50
N ILE A 283 -12.64 -34.78 6.62
CA ILE A 283 -13.74 -34.27 7.46
C ILE A 283 -14.62 -33.33 6.64
N GLU A 284 -15.88 -33.68 6.47
CA GLU A 284 -16.89 -32.89 5.80
C GLU A 284 -17.46 -31.83 6.74
N MET A 285 -17.56 -30.58 6.25
CA MET A 285 -18.09 -29.47 7.00
C MET A 285 -19.58 -29.29 6.69
N LYS A 286 -20.39 -29.11 7.74
CA LYS A 286 -21.83 -28.82 7.58
C LYS A 286 -22.01 -27.42 6.96
N GLN A 287 -23.10 -27.28 6.19
CA GLN A 287 -23.43 -25.99 5.56
C GLN A 287 -23.48 -24.86 6.58
N VAL A 288 -22.94 -23.73 6.21
CA VAL A 288 -22.89 -22.51 7.04
C VAL A 288 -24.29 -21.91 7.12
N ARG A 289 -24.67 -21.33 8.26
CA ARG A 289 -25.95 -20.63 8.41
C ARG A 289 -26.03 -19.42 7.47
N SER A 290 -27.24 -19.07 7.06
CA SER A 290 -27.46 -17.80 6.36
C SER A 290 -27.30 -16.62 7.33
N VAL A 291 -26.66 -15.55 6.87
CA VAL A 291 -26.45 -14.29 7.62
C VAL A 291 -27.44 -13.26 7.14
N SER A 292 -28.10 -12.56 8.05
CA SER A 292 -29.06 -11.52 7.71
C SER A 292 -28.36 -10.25 7.18
N LYS A 293 -29.05 -9.47 6.33
CA LYS A 293 -28.54 -8.18 5.84
C LYS A 293 -28.23 -7.21 6.97
N LYS A 294 -29.02 -7.23 8.06
CA LYS A 294 -28.79 -6.40 9.24
C LYS A 294 -27.45 -6.74 9.92
N GLU A 295 -27.15 -8.03 10.12
CA GLU A 295 -25.86 -8.48 10.68
C GLU A 295 -24.68 -7.98 9.83
N LYS A 296 -24.80 -8.10 8.50
CA LYS A 296 -23.77 -7.65 7.56
C LYS A 296 -23.51 -6.15 7.57
N ILE A 297 -24.54 -5.32 7.82
CA ILE A 297 -24.42 -3.85 7.93
C ILE A 297 -23.87 -3.43 9.29
N ILE A 298 -24.31 -4.05 10.37
CA ILE A 298 -23.92 -3.69 11.74
C ILE A 298 -22.46 -4.09 11.99
N PHE A 299 -22.00 -5.21 11.43
CA PHE A 299 -20.67 -5.77 11.66
C PHE A 299 -19.53 -4.78 11.38
N PRO A 300 -19.40 -4.16 10.19
CA PRO A 300 -18.32 -3.23 9.92
C PRO A 300 -18.32 -2.01 10.84
N ILE A 301 -19.49 -1.52 11.22
CA ILE A 301 -19.61 -0.39 12.16
C ILE A 301 -19.09 -0.79 13.54
N MET A 302 -19.54 -1.94 14.06
CA MET A 302 -19.10 -2.47 15.35
C MET A 302 -17.57 -2.72 15.38
N VAL A 303 -17.04 -3.39 14.36
CA VAL A 303 -15.62 -3.71 14.28
C VAL A 303 -14.79 -2.44 14.25
N THR A 304 -15.18 -1.44 13.46
CA THR A 304 -14.50 -0.14 13.43
C THR A 304 -14.45 0.49 14.80
N ILE A 305 -15.59 0.61 15.49
CA ILE A 305 -15.66 1.25 16.81
C ILE A 305 -14.81 0.49 17.83
N ILE A 306 -15.00 -0.82 17.95
CA ILE A 306 -14.33 -1.62 18.95
C ILE A 306 -12.82 -1.62 18.77
N ILE A 307 -12.35 -1.89 17.53
CA ILE A 307 -10.91 -1.99 17.27
C ILE A 307 -10.24 -0.63 17.36
N SER A 308 -10.85 0.45 16.85
CA SER A 308 -10.26 1.78 16.91
C SER A 308 -10.20 2.34 18.34
N LEU A 309 -11.12 1.95 19.22
CA LEU A 309 -11.04 2.30 20.65
C LEU A 309 -9.97 1.51 21.40
N LEU A 310 -9.72 0.26 21.02
CA LEU A 310 -8.71 -0.59 21.65
C LEU A 310 -7.30 -0.31 21.10
N LEU A 311 -7.20 -0.03 19.80
CA LEU A 311 -5.94 0.14 19.06
C LEU A 311 -6.10 1.32 18.07
N PRO A 312 -5.89 2.56 18.51
CA PRO A 312 -6.03 3.75 17.66
C PRO A 312 -5.15 3.69 16.39
N ASP A 313 -3.95 3.12 16.47
CA ASP A 313 -3.02 3.00 15.33
C ASP A 313 -3.54 2.07 14.22
N ALA A 314 -4.44 1.14 14.52
CA ALA A 314 -5.11 0.30 13.54
C ALA A 314 -6.32 0.98 12.89
N ALA A 315 -6.78 2.13 13.41
CA ALA A 315 -8.03 2.78 13.00
C ALA A 315 -8.07 3.12 11.50
N ALA A 316 -6.96 3.58 10.94
CA ALA A 316 -6.87 3.94 9.52
C ALA A 316 -7.11 2.71 8.61
N LEU A 317 -6.41 1.60 8.87
CA LEU A 317 -6.54 0.37 8.07
C LEU A 317 -7.92 -0.28 8.26
N ILE A 318 -8.32 -0.49 9.52
CA ILE A 318 -9.59 -1.14 9.85
C ILE A 318 -10.78 -0.28 9.43
N GLY A 319 -10.72 1.03 9.64
CA GLY A 319 -11.78 1.95 9.22
C GLY A 319 -11.99 1.93 7.71
N CYS A 320 -10.90 1.97 6.93
CA CYS A 320 -10.96 1.87 5.48
C CYS A 320 -11.50 0.51 5.00
N LEU A 321 -11.04 -0.59 5.58
CA LEU A 321 -11.54 -1.94 5.29
C LEU A 321 -13.05 -2.04 5.55
N MET A 322 -13.48 -1.58 6.70
CA MET A 322 -14.88 -1.67 7.12
C MET A 322 -15.78 -0.67 6.37
N LEU A 323 -15.25 0.50 5.98
CA LEU A 323 -15.97 1.43 5.09
C LEU A 323 -16.27 0.77 3.75
N GLY A 324 -15.28 0.15 3.11
CA GLY A 324 -15.46 -0.57 1.86
C GLY A 324 -16.52 -1.66 1.97
N ASN A 325 -16.48 -2.43 3.05
CA ASN A 325 -17.47 -3.48 3.30
C ASN A 325 -18.88 -2.91 3.56
N LEU A 326 -18.99 -1.85 4.34
CA LEU A 326 -20.26 -1.17 4.59
C LEU A 326 -20.88 -0.64 3.29
N MET A 327 -20.09 -0.04 2.41
CA MET A 327 -20.53 0.43 1.09
C MET A 327 -21.14 -0.71 0.26
N LYS A 328 -20.55 -1.89 0.28
CA LYS A 328 -21.04 -3.09 -0.41
C LYS A 328 -22.34 -3.60 0.22
N GLU A 329 -22.36 -3.82 1.53
CA GLU A 329 -23.44 -4.53 2.20
C GLU A 329 -24.71 -3.65 2.40
N CYS A 330 -24.57 -2.32 2.46
CA CYS A 330 -25.73 -1.42 2.56
C CYS A 330 -26.56 -1.39 1.28
N GLY A 331 -25.92 -1.48 0.09
CA GLY A 331 -26.56 -1.52 -1.22
C GLY A 331 -27.25 -0.21 -1.62
N VAL A 332 -26.88 0.93 -1.00
CA VAL A 332 -27.43 2.26 -1.33
C VAL A 332 -26.44 3.14 -2.09
N VAL A 333 -25.19 2.68 -2.22
CA VAL A 333 -24.09 3.41 -2.88
C VAL A 333 -23.37 2.55 -3.92
N ASP A 334 -24.13 1.74 -4.68
CA ASP A 334 -23.57 0.77 -5.64
C ASP A 334 -22.59 1.40 -6.63
N ARG A 335 -22.86 2.66 -7.05
CA ARG A 335 -21.94 3.38 -7.96
C ARG A 335 -20.58 3.61 -7.32
N LEU A 336 -20.53 4.05 -6.06
CA LEU A 336 -19.26 4.23 -5.33
C LEU A 336 -18.57 2.89 -5.10
N THR A 337 -19.32 1.84 -4.75
CA THR A 337 -18.79 0.50 -4.56
C THR A 337 -18.08 0.00 -5.82
N LYS A 338 -18.69 0.16 -7.00
CA LYS A 338 -18.09 -0.22 -8.27
C LYS A 338 -16.82 0.56 -8.58
N THR A 339 -16.82 1.88 -8.39
CA THR A 339 -15.64 2.73 -8.57
C THR A 339 -14.49 2.31 -7.66
N VAL A 340 -14.81 2.00 -6.39
CA VAL A 340 -13.79 1.56 -5.44
C VAL A 340 -13.20 0.19 -5.80
N GLN A 341 -14.05 -0.74 -6.25
CA GLN A 341 -13.61 -2.09 -6.63
C GLN A 341 -12.74 -2.15 -7.89
N ASN A 342 -12.91 -1.21 -8.79
CA ASN A 342 -12.24 -1.19 -10.09
C ASN A 342 -11.28 -0.01 -10.21
N GLU A 343 -11.79 1.22 -10.42
CA GLU A 343 -10.97 2.37 -10.81
C GLU A 343 -10.02 2.79 -9.69
N LEU A 344 -10.55 3.03 -8.48
CA LEU A 344 -9.74 3.46 -7.34
C LEU A 344 -8.69 2.42 -6.98
N MET A 345 -9.09 1.14 -6.90
CA MET A 345 -8.19 0.04 -6.58
C MET A 345 -7.06 -0.06 -7.60
N ASN A 346 -7.38 0.02 -8.90
CA ASN A 346 -6.38 -0.07 -9.97
C ASN A 346 -5.42 1.13 -9.97
N ILE A 347 -5.93 2.36 -9.82
CA ILE A 347 -5.10 3.57 -9.76
C ILE A 347 -4.14 3.51 -8.57
N CYS A 348 -4.65 3.19 -7.38
CA CYS A 348 -3.82 3.07 -6.19
C CYS A 348 -2.79 1.94 -6.32
N THR A 349 -3.15 0.83 -6.96
CA THR A 349 -2.24 -0.29 -7.21
C THR A 349 -1.09 0.10 -8.14
N ILE A 350 -1.38 0.86 -9.22
CA ILE A 350 -0.35 1.36 -10.14
C ILE A 350 0.61 2.29 -9.41
N PHE A 351 0.10 3.31 -8.73
CA PHE A 351 0.95 4.29 -8.04
C PHE A 351 1.75 3.67 -6.91
N LEU A 352 1.11 2.84 -6.09
CA LEU A 352 1.79 2.10 -5.03
C LEU A 352 2.87 1.18 -5.60
N GLY A 353 2.56 0.40 -6.64
CA GLY A 353 3.50 -0.53 -7.22
C GLY A 353 4.73 0.16 -7.79
N ILE A 354 4.55 1.18 -8.63
CA ILE A 354 5.67 1.91 -9.24
C ILE A 354 6.55 2.57 -8.17
N THR A 355 5.96 3.23 -7.20
CA THR A 355 6.70 3.97 -6.17
C THR A 355 7.40 3.08 -5.16
N VAL A 356 6.76 1.97 -4.78
CA VAL A 356 7.40 0.96 -3.92
C VAL A 356 8.54 0.26 -4.68
N GLY A 357 8.34 -0.03 -5.96
CA GLY A 357 9.41 -0.53 -6.82
C GLY A 357 10.60 0.43 -6.88
N ALA A 358 10.33 1.73 -6.93
CA ALA A 358 11.37 2.77 -6.96
C ALA A 358 12.25 2.79 -5.71
N THR A 359 11.77 2.36 -4.55
CA THR A 359 12.60 2.26 -3.33
C THR A 359 13.60 1.09 -3.36
N ALA A 360 13.49 0.18 -4.34
CA ALA A 360 14.40 -0.94 -4.51
C ALA A 360 15.62 -0.53 -5.36
N THR A 361 16.48 0.30 -4.76
CA THR A 361 17.74 0.75 -5.37
C THR A 361 18.86 -0.29 -5.22
N ALA A 362 19.94 -0.15 -5.99
CA ALA A 362 21.10 -1.03 -5.88
C ALA A 362 21.71 -1.04 -4.46
N GLY A 363 21.67 0.11 -3.77
CA GLY A 363 22.20 0.28 -2.41
C GLY A 363 21.38 -0.47 -1.36
N THR A 364 20.06 -0.35 -1.43
CA THR A 364 19.15 -0.94 -0.44
C THR A 364 18.86 -2.42 -0.71
N PHE A 365 18.71 -2.80 -1.99
CA PHE A 365 18.25 -4.13 -2.37
C PHE A 365 19.36 -5.19 -2.40
N LEU A 366 20.57 -4.84 -2.86
CA LEU A 366 21.70 -5.77 -2.96
C LEU A 366 22.47 -5.85 -1.64
N SER A 367 21.80 -6.26 -0.56
CA SER A 367 22.36 -6.39 0.77
C SER A 367 22.13 -7.78 1.34
N TRP A 368 22.99 -8.21 2.28
CA TRP A 368 22.78 -9.45 3.04
C TRP A 368 21.47 -9.40 3.85
N GLY A 369 21.05 -8.19 4.27
CA GLY A 369 19.78 -7.97 4.93
C GLY A 369 18.59 -8.39 4.06
N THR A 370 18.62 -8.09 2.78
CA THR A 370 17.56 -8.48 1.83
C THR A 370 17.41 -10.00 1.73
N LEU A 371 18.51 -10.75 1.69
CA LEU A 371 18.45 -12.22 1.73
C LEU A 371 17.86 -12.74 3.04
N GLY A 372 18.19 -12.10 4.16
CA GLY A 372 17.58 -12.38 5.45
C GLY A 372 16.06 -12.12 5.45
N ILE A 373 15.61 -11.00 4.89
CA ILE A 373 14.20 -10.65 4.73
C ILE A 373 13.47 -11.71 3.90
N LEU A 374 14.04 -12.11 2.76
CA LEU A 374 13.49 -13.13 1.89
C LEU A 374 13.37 -14.49 2.61
N ALA A 375 14.41 -14.93 3.30
CA ALA A 375 14.36 -16.19 4.04
C ALA A 375 13.33 -16.16 5.19
N MET A 376 13.31 -15.07 5.97
CA MET A 376 12.37 -14.88 7.06
C MET A 376 10.93 -14.79 6.60
N GLY A 377 10.66 -14.15 5.46
CA GLY A 377 9.32 -14.07 4.89
C GLY A 377 8.73 -15.43 4.54
N ILE A 378 9.51 -16.34 3.93
CA ILE A 378 9.08 -17.73 3.66
C ILE A 378 8.77 -18.45 4.98
N CYS A 379 9.66 -18.34 5.97
CA CYS A 379 9.45 -18.95 7.29
C CYS A 379 8.20 -18.38 7.98
N ALA A 380 8.02 -17.07 7.95
CA ALA A 380 6.86 -16.38 8.52
C ALA A 380 5.54 -16.90 7.96
N PHE A 381 5.48 -17.01 6.64
CA PHE A 381 4.32 -17.53 5.93
C PHE A 381 4.04 -19.01 6.24
N ALA A 382 5.11 -19.81 6.32
CA ALA A 382 5.01 -21.21 6.69
C ALA A 382 4.49 -21.38 8.13
N PHE A 383 5.01 -20.61 9.07
CA PHE A 383 4.55 -20.62 10.48
C PHE A 383 3.11 -20.13 10.64
N GLY A 384 2.69 -19.10 9.88
CA GLY A 384 1.31 -18.63 9.87
C GLY A 384 0.34 -19.72 9.41
N SER A 385 0.66 -20.37 8.29
CA SER A 385 -0.13 -21.48 7.76
C SER A 385 -0.17 -22.67 8.75
N ALA A 386 0.96 -23.03 9.34
CA ALA A 386 1.06 -24.09 10.33
C ALA A 386 0.28 -23.77 11.61
N GLY A 387 0.40 -22.55 12.12
CA GLY A 387 -0.30 -22.09 13.33
C GLY A 387 -1.82 -22.22 13.21
N GLY A 388 -2.38 -21.80 12.07
CA GLY A 388 -3.81 -21.95 11.80
C GLY A 388 -4.27 -23.42 11.75
N VAL A 389 -3.51 -24.30 11.07
CA VAL A 389 -3.80 -25.75 11.01
C VAL A 389 -3.71 -26.39 12.41
N LEU A 390 -2.66 -26.08 13.16
CA LEU A 390 -2.45 -26.63 14.50
C LEU A 390 -3.54 -26.18 15.47
N LEU A 391 -3.96 -24.91 15.43
CA LEU A 391 -5.08 -24.47 16.25
C LEU A 391 -6.39 -25.17 15.86
N ALA A 392 -6.65 -25.37 14.58
CA ALA A 392 -7.84 -26.12 14.15
C ALA A 392 -7.83 -27.56 14.71
N LYS A 393 -6.67 -28.22 14.71
CA LYS A 393 -6.51 -29.55 15.35
C LYS A 393 -6.72 -29.47 16.84
N PHE A 394 -6.15 -28.49 17.52
CA PHE A 394 -6.33 -28.28 18.96
C PHE A 394 -7.80 -28.03 19.31
N MET A 395 -8.50 -27.20 18.54
CA MET A 395 -9.93 -26.99 18.72
C MET A 395 -10.75 -28.29 18.57
N ASN A 396 -10.33 -29.18 17.68
CA ASN A 396 -11.00 -30.47 17.49
C ASN A 396 -10.93 -31.41 18.69
N LEU A 397 -10.05 -31.17 19.66
CA LEU A 397 -10.01 -31.90 20.93
C LEU A 397 -11.22 -31.59 21.82
N PHE A 398 -11.76 -30.36 21.69
CA PHE A 398 -12.86 -29.86 22.51
C PHE A 398 -14.19 -29.78 21.76
N LEU A 399 -14.18 -29.87 20.44
CA LEU A 399 -15.38 -29.72 19.62
C LEU A 399 -16.09 -31.04 19.43
N LYS A 400 -17.40 -31.09 19.71
CA LYS A 400 -18.25 -32.27 19.38
C LYS A 400 -18.37 -32.48 17.85
N ASN A 401 -18.54 -31.37 17.09
CA ASN A 401 -18.50 -31.37 15.64
C ASN A 401 -17.11 -30.96 15.20
N LYS A 402 -16.34 -31.91 14.70
CA LYS A 402 -14.96 -31.62 14.22
C LYS A 402 -14.98 -30.71 13.01
N ILE A 403 -14.03 -29.80 12.94
CA ILE A 403 -13.76 -28.95 11.79
C ILE A 403 -12.61 -29.54 10.98
N ASN A 404 -12.63 -29.33 9.66
CA ASN A 404 -11.53 -29.77 8.82
C ASN A 404 -10.31 -28.85 9.09
N PRO A 405 -9.15 -29.38 9.55
CA PRO A 405 -8.01 -28.57 9.92
C PRO A 405 -7.44 -27.75 8.76
N LEU A 406 -7.69 -28.15 7.52
CA LEU A 406 -7.21 -27.43 6.33
C LEU A 406 -7.72 -25.99 6.28
N ILE A 407 -8.93 -25.70 6.81
CA ILE A 407 -9.45 -24.32 6.82
C ILE A 407 -8.60 -23.37 7.68
N GLY A 408 -7.87 -23.91 8.66
CA GLY A 408 -6.98 -23.11 9.51
C GLY A 408 -5.83 -22.48 8.73
N SER A 409 -5.29 -23.16 7.71
CA SER A 409 -4.23 -22.58 6.86
C SER A 409 -4.68 -21.35 6.10
N ALA A 410 -5.99 -21.19 5.87
CA ALA A 410 -6.55 -20.02 5.23
C ALA A 410 -6.59 -18.77 6.13
N GLY A 411 -6.20 -18.90 7.41
CA GLY A 411 -6.13 -17.76 8.34
C GLY A 411 -5.09 -16.69 8.00
N VAL A 412 -4.18 -16.94 7.06
CA VAL A 412 -3.33 -15.91 6.46
C VAL A 412 -4.15 -15.02 5.53
N SER A 413 -3.79 -13.72 5.44
CA SER A 413 -4.61 -12.70 4.77
C SER A 413 -4.61 -12.74 3.24
N ALA A 414 -4.01 -13.75 2.61
CA ALA A 414 -4.00 -13.90 1.14
C ALA A 414 -5.40 -14.27 0.62
N VAL A 415 -6.29 -13.29 0.53
CA VAL A 415 -7.70 -13.46 0.12
C VAL A 415 -7.81 -13.32 -1.40
N PRO A 416 -8.53 -14.22 -2.10
CA PRO A 416 -9.12 -15.50 -1.63
C PRO A 416 -8.19 -16.70 -1.85
N MET A 417 -6.91 -16.50 -2.15
CA MET A 417 -5.98 -17.56 -2.60
C MET A 417 -5.81 -18.67 -1.55
N ALA A 418 -5.54 -18.31 -0.28
CA ALA A 418 -5.34 -19.30 0.77
C ALA A 418 -6.58 -20.19 1.00
N ALA A 419 -7.78 -19.62 0.89
CA ALA A 419 -9.02 -20.37 0.97
C ALA A 419 -9.19 -21.34 -0.22
N ARG A 420 -8.81 -20.93 -1.44
CA ARG A 420 -8.82 -21.81 -2.62
C ARG A 420 -7.83 -22.96 -2.49
N VAL A 421 -6.65 -22.70 -1.94
CA VAL A 421 -5.66 -23.77 -1.69
C VAL A 421 -6.19 -24.79 -0.69
N SER A 422 -6.86 -24.33 0.39
CA SER A 422 -7.52 -25.23 1.34
C SER A 422 -8.59 -26.10 0.66
N GLN A 423 -9.37 -25.52 -0.27
CA GLN A 423 -10.35 -26.26 -1.08
C GLN A 423 -9.68 -27.31 -1.94
N ILE A 424 -8.62 -26.97 -2.67
CA ILE A 424 -7.91 -27.89 -3.59
C ILE A 424 -7.36 -29.08 -2.81
N VAL A 425 -6.63 -28.85 -1.72
CA VAL A 425 -6.04 -29.91 -0.89
C VAL A 425 -7.13 -30.77 -0.23
N GLY A 426 -8.26 -30.18 0.14
CA GLY A 426 -9.41 -30.91 0.67
C GLY A 426 -10.07 -31.84 -0.37
N GLN A 427 -10.23 -31.34 -1.61
CA GLN A 427 -10.79 -32.14 -2.70
C GLN A 427 -9.88 -33.25 -3.18
N GLU A 428 -8.57 -33.13 -3.06
CA GLU A 428 -7.62 -34.22 -3.31
C GLU A 428 -7.87 -35.42 -2.36
N ALA A 429 -8.29 -35.14 -1.13
CA ALA A 429 -8.59 -36.19 -0.15
C ALA A 429 -10.02 -36.72 -0.26
N ASN A 430 -10.98 -35.84 -0.51
CA ASN A 430 -12.39 -36.14 -0.70
C ASN A 430 -13.01 -35.20 -1.74
N PRO A 431 -13.28 -35.64 -2.99
CA PRO A 431 -13.80 -34.79 -4.07
C PRO A 431 -15.15 -34.13 -3.78
N THR A 432 -15.94 -34.68 -2.86
CA THR A 432 -17.24 -34.11 -2.47
C THR A 432 -17.14 -33.04 -1.39
N ASN A 433 -15.94 -32.78 -0.86
CA ASN A 433 -15.74 -31.86 0.25
C ASN A 433 -15.56 -30.40 -0.24
N TYR A 434 -16.54 -29.56 0.03
CA TYR A 434 -16.54 -28.14 -0.34
C TYR A 434 -16.12 -27.28 0.85
N LEU A 435 -14.81 -27.05 0.99
CA LEU A 435 -14.24 -26.28 2.10
C LEU A 435 -14.17 -24.77 1.87
N LEU A 436 -14.34 -24.31 0.62
CA LEU A 436 -14.09 -22.91 0.24
C LEU A 436 -14.84 -21.92 1.14
N MET A 437 -16.14 -22.08 1.30
CA MET A 437 -16.97 -21.18 2.11
C MET A 437 -16.57 -21.20 3.59
N HIS A 438 -16.11 -22.34 4.09
CA HIS A 438 -15.62 -22.46 5.47
C HIS A 438 -14.23 -21.86 5.64
N ALA A 439 -13.36 -22.00 4.64
CA ALA A 439 -12.01 -21.43 4.62
C ALA A 439 -12.03 -19.90 4.43
N MET A 440 -13.05 -19.36 3.78
CA MET A 440 -13.21 -17.91 3.66
C MET A 440 -13.40 -17.21 5.01
N GLY A 441 -14.02 -17.86 6.00
CA GLY A 441 -14.18 -17.29 7.35
C GLY A 441 -12.84 -16.97 8.02
N PRO A 442 -11.94 -17.96 8.22
CA PRO A 442 -10.59 -17.70 8.71
C PRO A 442 -9.77 -16.75 7.82
N ASN A 443 -9.93 -16.84 6.50
CA ASN A 443 -9.18 -16.01 5.55
C ASN A 443 -9.49 -14.54 5.72
N VAL A 444 -10.76 -14.19 5.83
CA VAL A 444 -11.22 -12.82 6.07
C VAL A 444 -10.88 -12.35 7.50
N ALA A 445 -10.95 -13.27 8.48
CA ALA A 445 -10.48 -12.99 9.84
C ALA A 445 -8.99 -12.65 9.87
N GLY A 446 -8.19 -13.24 8.99
CA GLY A 446 -6.78 -12.95 8.81
C GLY A 446 -6.52 -11.49 8.42
N VAL A 447 -7.33 -10.91 7.54
CA VAL A 447 -7.19 -9.49 7.13
C VAL A 447 -7.39 -8.55 8.31
N ILE A 448 -8.40 -8.81 9.13
CA ILE A 448 -8.59 -8.06 10.38
C ILE A 448 -7.39 -8.29 11.31
N GLY A 449 -6.93 -9.54 11.40
CA GLY A 449 -5.80 -9.94 12.25
C GLY A 449 -4.49 -9.27 11.87
N SER A 450 -4.15 -9.19 10.57
CA SER A 450 -2.94 -8.52 10.09
C SER A 450 -2.98 -7.01 10.36
N ALA A 451 -4.13 -6.35 10.13
CA ALA A 451 -4.30 -4.93 10.42
C ALA A 451 -4.21 -4.63 11.93
N VAL A 452 -4.77 -5.51 12.79
CA VAL A 452 -4.64 -5.42 14.25
C VAL A 452 -3.18 -5.64 14.68
N ALA A 453 -2.50 -6.64 14.10
CA ALA A 453 -1.09 -6.89 14.41
C ALA A 453 -0.20 -5.70 14.00
N ALA A 454 -0.46 -5.07 12.85
CA ALA A 454 0.23 -3.85 12.45
C ALA A 454 -0.02 -2.71 13.44
N GLY A 455 -1.27 -2.52 13.91
CA GLY A 455 -1.58 -1.53 14.93
C GLY A 455 -0.85 -1.78 16.25
N ILE A 456 -0.77 -3.04 16.70
CA ILE A 456 -0.01 -3.41 17.90
C ILE A 456 1.48 -3.08 17.73
N LEU A 457 2.07 -3.47 16.59
CA LEU A 457 3.49 -3.22 16.32
C LEU A 457 3.79 -1.71 16.23
N LEU A 458 2.89 -0.93 15.61
CA LEU A 458 3.02 0.54 15.59
C LEU A 458 2.90 1.14 16.98
N SER A 459 1.93 0.74 17.78
CA SER A 459 1.75 1.24 19.14
C SER A 459 2.94 0.94 20.07
N MET A 460 3.68 -0.14 19.80
CA MET A 460 4.83 -0.56 20.62
C MET A 460 6.16 0.02 20.15
N LEU A 461 6.30 0.34 18.84
CA LEU A 461 7.60 0.61 18.21
C LEU A 461 7.60 1.88 17.35
N GLY A 462 6.43 2.52 17.16
CA GLY A 462 6.24 3.73 16.36
C GLY A 462 6.42 5.04 17.11
#